data_2407a557a63ab0a68101943baa7c8f21
#
_entry.id   2407a557a63ab0a68101943baa7c8f21
#
_cell.length_a   1.000
_cell.length_b   1.000
_cell.length_c   1.000
_cell.angle_alpha   90.00
_cell.angle_beta   90.00
_cell.angle_gamma   90.00
#
_symmetry.space_group_name_H-M   'P 1'
#
loop_
_entity.id
_entity.type
_entity.pdbx_description
1 polymer ?
#
loop_
_entity_poly.entity_id
_entity_poly.type
_entity_poly.pdbx_seq_one_letter_code
_entity_poly.pdbx_strand_id
1 'polypeptide(L)'
;RARAEAELEEARDLGIDLDLRWLDAPEARAMLNAEHIVGATFTPHCAALDPARLATGLAAALEAKGVAIYEGTAIEEIRPRLGSSGPGIVTSSGLRVRAEVVVRATEAFSARLPGLRRTILPVYSLMIATEPLAPEIWDSIGLGDRTTFADHRNMIIYGQRTQDGRLAFGGRGAPYHFGSRIRRSFDTVSSVADALESTLHELFPSLRETAVTHHLSLIHI
;
A
#
# COMPACT_ATOMS: atom_id res chain seq x y z
N ARG A 1 -21.42 1.12 10.07
CA ARG A 1 -21.74 2.39 10.69
C ARG A 1 -20.96 2.56 11.98
N ALA A 2 -21.11 1.67 12.99
CA ALA A 2 -20.44 1.81 14.30
C ALA A 2 -18.90 2.01 14.20
N ARG A 3 -18.22 1.33 13.27
CA ARG A 3 -16.76 1.51 13.06
C ARG A 3 -16.41 2.89 12.53
N ALA A 4 -17.22 3.44 11.63
CA ALA A 4 -17.01 4.79 11.09
C ALA A 4 -17.29 5.86 12.16
N GLU A 5 -18.28 5.64 13.02
CA GLU A 5 -18.54 6.52 14.17
C GLU A 5 -17.37 6.51 15.15
N ALA A 6 -16.80 5.33 15.43
CA ALA A 6 -15.61 5.19 16.28
C ALA A 6 -14.38 5.87 15.67
N GLU A 7 -14.17 5.78 14.35
CA GLU A 7 -13.09 6.48 13.65
C GLU A 7 -13.21 8.00 13.79
N LEU A 8 -14.42 8.54 13.63
CA LEU A 8 -14.68 9.97 13.79
C LEU A 8 -14.47 10.44 15.25
N GLU A 9 -14.82 9.62 16.22
CA GLU A 9 -14.58 9.91 17.63
C GLU A 9 -13.09 9.88 17.96
N GLU A 10 -12.37 8.85 17.53
CA GLU A 10 -10.91 8.73 17.71
C GLU A 10 -10.18 9.90 17.05
N ALA A 11 -10.57 10.30 15.84
CA ALA A 11 -9.96 11.44 15.16
C ALA A 11 -10.14 12.75 15.95
N ARG A 12 -11.32 12.97 16.55
CA ARG A 12 -11.58 14.14 17.42
C ARG A 12 -10.73 14.10 18.68
N ASP A 13 -10.65 12.94 19.33
CA ASP A 13 -9.87 12.77 20.56
C ASP A 13 -8.37 13.03 20.32
N LEU A 14 -7.89 12.68 19.13
CA LEU A 14 -6.50 12.92 18.72
C LEU A 14 -6.27 14.32 18.14
N GLY A 15 -7.32 15.13 17.94
CA GLY A 15 -7.22 16.45 17.31
C GLY A 15 -6.78 16.44 15.85
N ILE A 16 -7.08 15.35 15.13
CA ILE A 16 -6.77 15.13 13.70
C ILE A 16 -8.02 15.04 12.83
N ASP A 17 -9.16 15.49 13.35
CA ASP A 17 -10.46 15.45 12.69
C ASP A 17 -10.66 16.57 11.63
N LEU A 18 -9.57 17.26 11.26
CA LEU A 18 -9.60 18.31 10.24
C LEU A 18 -10.21 17.80 8.94
N ASP A 19 -11.38 18.35 8.59
CA ASP A 19 -12.15 18.04 7.39
C ASP A 19 -12.61 16.56 7.27
N LEU A 20 -12.46 15.75 8.35
CA LEU A 20 -13.03 14.41 8.40
C LEU A 20 -14.52 14.52 8.73
N ARG A 21 -15.38 14.05 7.82
CA ARG A 21 -16.82 14.16 7.96
C ARG A 21 -17.55 12.87 7.58
N TRP A 22 -18.73 12.71 8.15
CA TRP A 22 -19.65 11.67 7.74
C TRP A 22 -20.38 12.09 6.47
N LEU A 23 -20.50 11.15 5.53
CA LEU A 23 -21.38 11.22 4.37
C LEU A 23 -22.52 10.22 4.57
N ASP A 24 -23.73 10.64 4.33
CA ASP A 24 -24.86 9.71 4.26
C ASP A 24 -24.80 8.83 2.99
N ALA A 25 -25.70 7.86 2.87
CA ALA A 25 -25.66 6.92 1.76
C ALA A 25 -25.84 7.59 0.37
N PRO A 26 -26.73 8.57 0.17
CA PRO A 26 -26.79 9.33 -1.06
C PRO A 26 -25.51 10.11 -1.39
N GLU A 27 -24.94 10.81 -0.42
CA GLU A 27 -23.70 11.57 -0.59
C GLU A 27 -22.52 10.65 -0.94
N ALA A 28 -22.39 9.53 -0.20
CA ALA A 28 -21.34 8.55 -0.43
C ALA A 28 -21.45 7.90 -1.82
N ARG A 29 -22.67 7.56 -2.27
CA ARG A 29 -22.92 7.02 -3.61
C ARG A 29 -22.66 8.01 -4.73
N ALA A 30 -22.83 9.28 -4.48
CA ALA A 30 -22.49 10.32 -5.47
C ALA A 30 -20.97 10.37 -5.75
N MET A 31 -20.13 9.98 -4.79
CA MET A 31 -18.70 9.91 -4.94
C MET A 31 -18.20 8.55 -5.44
N LEU A 32 -18.79 7.47 -4.91
CA LEU A 32 -18.47 6.08 -5.24
C LEU A 32 -19.77 5.27 -5.26
N ASN A 33 -20.25 4.93 -6.45
CA ASN A 33 -21.48 4.17 -6.61
C ASN A 33 -21.21 2.67 -6.56
N ALA A 34 -20.94 2.17 -5.34
CA ALA A 34 -20.81 0.75 -5.08
C ALA A 34 -22.08 0.20 -4.43
N GLU A 35 -22.29 -1.11 -4.52
CA GLU A 35 -23.38 -1.78 -3.83
C GLU A 35 -23.18 -1.76 -2.30
N HIS A 36 -24.27 -1.86 -1.57
CA HIS A 36 -24.31 -1.98 -0.10
C HIS A 36 -23.75 -0.78 0.69
N ILE A 37 -23.57 0.38 0.06
CA ILE A 37 -23.15 1.60 0.77
C ILE A 37 -24.27 2.06 1.71
N VAL A 38 -23.92 2.20 2.99
CA VAL A 38 -24.78 2.74 4.07
C VAL A 38 -24.35 4.15 4.52
N GLY A 39 -23.22 4.65 4.02
CA GLY A 39 -22.56 5.91 4.30
C GLY A 39 -21.04 5.76 4.24
N ALA A 40 -20.32 6.84 4.44
CA ALA A 40 -18.85 6.85 4.44
C ALA A 40 -18.29 7.90 5.40
N THR A 41 -17.03 7.75 5.78
CA THR A 41 -16.19 8.84 6.27
C THR A 41 -15.44 9.44 5.07
N PHE A 42 -15.28 10.73 5.02
CA PHE A 42 -14.58 11.44 3.96
C PHE A 42 -13.57 12.42 4.51
N THR A 43 -12.39 12.44 3.92
CA THR A 43 -11.38 13.47 4.12
C THR A 43 -10.78 13.90 2.77
N PRO A 44 -10.54 15.20 2.52
CA PRO A 44 -9.85 15.67 1.34
C PRO A 44 -8.34 15.46 1.40
N HIS A 45 -7.80 15.02 2.54
CA HIS A 45 -6.36 14.90 2.79
C HIS A 45 -5.75 13.57 2.34
N CYS A 46 -6.30 12.98 1.29
CA CYS A 46 -5.78 11.78 0.64
C CYS A 46 -5.46 12.06 -0.83
N ALA A 47 -4.54 11.29 -1.40
CA ALA A 47 -4.19 11.39 -2.81
C ALA A 47 -3.86 10.03 -3.41
N ALA A 48 -4.31 9.81 -4.64
CA ALA A 48 -3.82 8.71 -5.47
C ALA A 48 -2.41 9.05 -5.98
N LEU A 49 -1.47 8.13 -5.83
CA LEU A 49 -0.10 8.32 -6.31
C LEU A 49 0.39 7.10 -7.08
N ASP A 50 1.39 7.32 -7.92
CA ASP A 50 2.18 6.26 -8.52
C ASP A 50 3.44 6.04 -7.66
N PRO A 51 3.55 4.93 -6.92
CA PRO A 51 4.64 4.71 -5.98
C PRO A 51 6.00 4.61 -6.67
N ALA A 52 6.07 4.08 -7.90
CA ALA A 52 7.31 3.98 -8.65
C ALA A 52 7.81 5.37 -9.07
N ARG A 53 6.92 6.22 -9.58
CA ARG A 53 7.26 7.61 -9.92
C ARG A 53 7.65 8.44 -8.70
N LEU A 54 6.98 8.22 -7.56
CA LEU A 54 7.35 8.90 -6.32
C LEU A 54 8.77 8.51 -5.89
N ALA A 55 9.08 7.20 -5.86
CA ALA A 55 10.39 6.71 -5.45
C ALA A 55 11.51 7.20 -6.38
N THR A 56 11.33 7.09 -7.70
CA THR A 56 12.33 7.55 -8.68
C THR A 56 12.49 9.07 -8.69
N GLY A 57 11.39 9.81 -8.54
CA GLY A 57 11.44 11.28 -8.44
C GLY A 57 12.16 11.75 -7.18
N LEU A 58 11.92 11.07 -6.04
CA LEU A 58 12.63 11.35 -4.80
C LEU A 58 14.12 11.04 -4.90
N ALA A 59 14.49 9.91 -5.51
CA ALA A 59 15.88 9.55 -5.75
C ALA A 59 16.59 10.62 -6.58
N ALA A 60 16.02 11.04 -7.72
CA ALA A 60 16.58 12.10 -8.55
C ALA A 60 16.74 13.44 -7.81
N ALA A 61 15.76 13.81 -6.98
CA ALA A 61 15.84 15.02 -6.17
C ALA A 61 16.95 14.96 -5.10
N LEU A 62 17.19 13.79 -4.51
CA LEU A 62 18.27 13.57 -3.55
C LEU A 62 19.65 13.61 -4.23
N GLU A 63 19.81 12.97 -5.38
CA GLU A 63 21.05 13.01 -6.18
C GLU A 63 21.38 14.45 -6.60
N ALA A 64 20.39 15.23 -7.02
CA ALA A 64 20.57 16.66 -7.33
C ALA A 64 21.06 17.49 -6.13
N LYS A 65 20.83 17.00 -4.90
CA LYS A 65 21.34 17.59 -3.64
C LYS A 65 22.71 17.02 -3.22
N GLY A 66 23.32 16.16 -4.03
CA GLY A 66 24.63 15.55 -3.75
C GLY A 66 24.57 14.30 -2.89
N VAL A 67 23.39 13.68 -2.68
CA VAL A 67 23.29 12.39 -2.02
C VAL A 67 23.72 11.30 -2.99
N ALA A 68 24.67 10.45 -2.59
CA ALA A 68 25.07 9.30 -3.40
C ALA A 68 24.11 8.13 -3.15
N ILE A 69 23.50 7.60 -4.22
CA ILE A 69 22.63 6.43 -4.19
C ILE A 69 23.33 5.27 -4.90
N TYR A 70 23.42 4.13 -4.24
CA TYR A 70 24.05 2.93 -4.79
C TYR A 70 23.01 1.84 -4.94
N GLU A 71 22.52 1.64 -6.15
CA GLU A 71 21.62 0.54 -6.49
C GLU A 71 22.38 -0.78 -6.66
N GLY A 72 21.67 -1.89 -6.67
CA GLY A 72 22.26 -3.22 -6.81
C GLY A 72 23.22 -3.62 -5.68
N THR A 73 23.24 -2.85 -4.58
CA THR A 73 24.17 -3.00 -3.45
C THR A 73 23.45 -3.56 -2.24
N ALA A 74 23.38 -4.88 -2.14
CA ALA A 74 22.72 -5.55 -1.02
C ALA A 74 23.52 -5.42 0.27
N ILE A 75 22.86 -4.99 1.34
CA ILE A 75 23.44 -4.92 2.67
C ILE A 75 23.33 -6.28 3.34
N GLU A 76 24.46 -6.84 3.77
CA GLU A 76 24.54 -8.16 4.41
C GLU A 76 24.55 -8.04 5.94
N GLU A 77 25.15 -6.99 6.47
CA GLU A 77 25.30 -6.81 7.93
C GLU A 77 25.35 -5.32 8.29
N ILE A 78 24.72 -4.98 9.41
CA ILE A 78 24.88 -3.68 10.09
C ILE A 78 25.49 -3.95 11.46
N ARG A 79 26.68 -3.41 11.69
CA ARG A 79 27.37 -3.53 12.98
C ARG A 79 27.15 -2.27 13.80
N PRO A 80 26.66 -2.38 15.04
CA PRO A 80 26.57 -1.24 15.94
C PRO A 80 27.95 -0.72 16.30
N ARG A 81 28.02 0.51 16.75
CA ARG A 81 29.25 1.13 17.25
C ARG A 81 29.73 0.37 18.50
N LEU A 82 30.97 -0.12 18.48
CA LEU A 82 31.67 -0.72 19.61
C LEU A 82 32.88 0.14 19.92
N GLY A 83 32.90 0.80 21.06
CA GLY A 83 34.01 1.68 21.50
C GLY A 83 34.23 2.88 20.56
N SER A 84 35.49 3.08 20.15
CA SER A 84 35.90 4.16 19.22
C SER A 84 35.58 3.87 17.76
N SER A 85 35.22 2.63 17.42
CA SER A 85 34.87 2.24 16.05
C SER A 85 33.43 2.67 15.74
N GLY A 86 33.24 3.45 14.67
CA GLY A 86 31.91 3.84 14.22
C GLY A 86 31.09 2.66 13.66
N PRO A 87 29.79 2.80 13.47
CA PRO A 87 28.96 1.79 12.83
C PRO A 87 29.50 1.46 11.44
N GLY A 88 29.33 0.23 11.02
CA GLY A 88 29.76 -0.22 9.71
C GLY A 88 28.68 -1.00 9.02
N ILE A 89 28.62 -0.86 7.70
CA ILE A 89 27.74 -1.63 6.83
C ILE A 89 28.61 -2.48 5.93
N VAL A 90 28.37 -3.79 5.90
CA VAL A 90 29.04 -4.70 4.96
C VAL A 90 28.11 -4.97 3.79
N THR A 91 28.58 -4.73 2.58
CA THR A 91 27.84 -5.03 1.34
C THR A 91 28.16 -6.45 0.85
N SER A 92 27.36 -6.96 -0.10
CA SER A 92 27.60 -8.26 -0.75
C SER A 92 28.93 -8.37 -1.47
N SER A 93 29.53 -7.22 -1.82
CA SER A 93 30.86 -7.13 -2.45
C SER A 93 32.03 -7.15 -1.44
N GLY A 94 31.74 -7.31 -0.14
CA GLY A 94 32.74 -7.21 0.93
C GLY A 94 33.18 -5.78 1.25
N LEU A 95 32.67 -4.77 0.56
CA LEU A 95 32.95 -3.38 0.85
C LEU A 95 32.36 -2.97 2.20
N ARG A 96 33.05 -2.08 2.90
CA ARG A 96 32.62 -1.56 4.18
C ARG A 96 32.41 -0.06 4.11
N VAL A 97 31.22 0.35 4.42
CA VAL A 97 30.86 1.76 4.62
C VAL A 97 30.89 2.07 6.13
N ARG A 98 31.45 3.20 6.49
CA ARG A 98 31.45 3.73 7.86
C ARG A 98 30.70 5.06 7.89
N ALA A 99 29.84 5.19 8.89
CA ALA A 99 29.08 6.41 9.11
C ALA A 99 28.89 6.67 10.60
N GLU A 100 28.75 7.94 10.99
CA GLU A 100 28.40 8.33 12.36
C GLU A 100 26.99 7.91 12.74
N VAL A 101 26.07 8.01 11.79
CA VAL A 101 24.66 7.60 11.93
C VAL A 101 24.30 6.66 10.80
N VAL A 102 23.68 5.55 11.14
CA VAL A 102 23.12 4.59 10.16
C VAL A 102 21.62 4.51 10.36
N VAL A 103 20.87 4.90 9.34
CA VAL A 103 19.41 4.74 9.28
C VAL A 103 19.08 3.44 8.55
N ARG A 104 18.49 2.50 9.28
CA ARG A 104 18.00 1.26 8.68
C ARG A 104 16.56 1.46 8.20
N ALA A 105 16.38 1.61 6.91
CA ALA A 105 15.08 1.72 6.25
C ALA A 105 14.89 0.57 5.25
N THR A 106 15.14 -0.67 5.71
CA THR A 106 15.10 -1.90 4.90
C THR A 106 13.77 -2.63 4.98
N GLU A 107 12.79 -2.05 5.61
CA GLU A 107 11.41 -2.48 5.64
C GLU A 107 11.32 -4.00 5.97
N ALA A 108 10.45 -4.77 5.35
CA ALA A 108 10.30 -6.22 5.55
C ALA A 108 11.59 -7.02 5.27
N PHE A 109 12.49 -6.51 4.42
CA PHE A 109 13.80 -7.12 4.17
C PHE A 109 14.74 -7.08 5.38
N SER A 110 14.44 -6.28 6.40
CA SER A 110 15.20 -6.28 7.67
C SER A 110 15.33 -7.68 8.28
N ALA A 111 14.35 -8.55 8.10
CA ALA A 111 14.37 -9.93 8.57
C ALA A 111 15.52 -10.79 7.97
N ARG A 112 16.16 -10.34 6.89
CA ARG A 112 17.32 -11.00 6.27
C ARG A 112 18.65 -10.63 6.94
N LEU A 113 18.67 -9.54 7.72
CA LEU A 113 19.86 -9.09 8.39
C LEU A 113 20.13 -9.94 9.67
N PRO A 114 21.40 -10.24 9.99
CA PRO A 114 21.78 -10.98 11.18
C PRO A 114 21.20 -10.36 12.47
N GLY A 115 20.62 -11.20 13.31
CA GLY A 115 20.00 -10.77 14.56
C GLY A 115 18.60 -10.13 14.44
N LEU A 116 18.10 -9.87 13.22
CA LEU A 116 16.85 -9.15 13.02
C LEU A 116 15.69 -10.01 12.48
N ARG A 117 15.88 -11.33 12.38
CA ARG A 117 14.91 -12.25 11.78
C ARG A 117 13.51 -12.23 12.41
N ARG A 118 13.39 -11.83 13.67
CA ARG A 118 12.13 -11.86 14.43
C ARG A 118 11.68 -10.46 14.89
N THR A 119 12.28 -9.40 14.36
CA THR A 119 11.95 -8.02 14.72
C THR A 119 10.79 -7.46 13.92
N ILE A 120 10.51 -8.05 12.77
CA ILE A 120 9.46 -7.60 11.83
C ILE A 120 8.67 -8.81 11.36
N LEU A 121 7.36 -8.66 11.29
CA LEU A 121 6.43 -9.62 10.71
C LEU A 121 5.95 -9.10 9.36
N PRO A 122 6.48 -9.60 8.21
CA PRO A 122 5.99 -9.20 6.90
C PRO A 122 4.54 -9.64 6.69
N VAL A 123 3.68 -8.70 6.37
CA VAL A 123 2.28 -8.96 6.01
C VAL A 123 2.08 -8.52 4.56
N TYR A 124 1.66 -9.45 3.71
CA TYR A 124 1.33 -9.16 2.33
C TYR A 124 -0.05 -8.55 2.20
N SER A 125 -0.18 -7.56 1.36
CA SER A 125 -1.44 -7.07 0.84
C SER A 125 -1.43 -7.23 -0.67
N LEU A 126 -2.37 -8.01 -1.19
CA LEU A 126 -2.43 -8.32 -2.61
C LEU A 126 -3.45 -7.42 -3.29
N MET A 127 -3.18 -7.11 -4.54
CA MET A 127 -4.01 -6.26 -5.38
C MET A 127 -4.20 -6.88 -6.75
N ILE A 128 -5.32 -6.55 -7.35
CA ILE A 128 -5.62 -6.77 -8.76
C ILE A 128 -5.79 -5.42 -9.46
N ALA A 129 -5.59 -5.38 -10.76
CA ALA A 129 -6.01 -4.25 -11.56
C ALA A 129 -6.75 -4.72 -12.80
N THR A 130 -7.82 -4.01 -13.13
CA THR A 130 -8.60 -4.27 -14.33
C THR A 130 -7.84 -3.88 -15.60
N GLU A 131 -8.34 -4.24 -16.75
CA GLU A 131 -8.06 -3.52 -17.99
C GLU A 131 -8.51 -2.05 -17.89
N PRO A 132 -8.07 -1.15 -18.77
CA PRO A 132 -8.59 0.23 -18.81
C PRO A 132 -10.10 0.22 -19.02
N LEU A 133 -10.81 0.90 -18.12
CA LEU A 133 -12.28 0.97 -18.17
C LEU A 133 -12.73 2.09 -19.11
N ALA A 134 -13.82 1.84 -19.83
CA ALA A 134 -14.46 2.84 -20.67
C ALA A 134 -14.99 4.02 -19.84
N PRO A 135 -15.07 5.23 -20.41
CA PRO A 135 -15.58 6.42 -19.71
C PRO A 135 -16.96 6.20 -19.08
N GLU A 136 -17.86 5.51 -19.78
CA GLU A 136 -19.22 5.23 -19.34
C GLU A 136 -19.27 4.36 -18.07
N ILE A 137 -18.30 3.45 -17.93
CA ILE A 137 -18.15 2.64 -16.71
C ILE A 137 -17.69 3.53 -15.56
N TRP A 138 -16.72 4.42 -15.80
CA TRP A 138 -16.29 5.37 -14.78
C TRP A 138 -17.40 6.32 -14.36
N ASP A 139 -18.23 6.79 -15.28
CA ASP A 139 -19.39 7.61 -14.98
C ASP A 139 -20.40 6.86 -14.10
N SER A 140 -20.50 5.54 -14.27
CA SER A 140 -21.38 4.70 -13.44
C SER A 140 -20.82 4.40 -12.05
N ILE A 141 -19.49 4.29 -11.91
CA ILE A 141 -18.80 3.96 -10.65
C ILE A 141 -18.56 5.23 -9.83
N GLY A 142 -18.26 6.35 -10.47
CA GLY A 142 -17.78 7.58 -9.82
C GLY A 142 -16.26 7.66 -9.78
N LEU A 143 -15.69 8.15 -8.69
CA LEU A 143 -14.24 8.42 -8.51
C LEU A 143 -13.69 9.43 -9.54
N GLY A 144 -14.51 10.43 -9.92
CA GLY A 144 -14.16 11.42 -10.95
C GLY A 144 -12.86 12.17 -10.66
N ASP A 145 -12.63 12.55 -9.43
CA ASP A 145 -11.44 13.27 -8.96
C ASP A 145 -10.30 12.33 -8.54
N ARG A 146 -10.33 11.07 -8.97
CA ARG A 146 -9.37 10.04 -8.54
C ARG A 146 -9.33 9.85 -7.01
N THR A 147 -10.46 10.02 -6.36
CA THR A 147 -10.65 9.73 -4.94
C THR A 147 -10.27 8.27 -4.66
N THR A 148 -9.53 8.04 -3.60
CA THR A 148 -9.24 6.69 -3.12
C THR A 148 -10.33 6.25 -2.16
N PHE A 149 -10.58 4.96 -2.05
CA PHE A 149 -11.56 4.43 -1.11
C PHE A 149 -11.04 3.19 -0.38
N ALA A 150 -11.57 2.99 0.82
CA ALA A 150 -11.42 1.77 1.59
C ALA A 150 -12.74 1.47 2.32
N ASP A 151 -12.94 0.23 2.73
CA ASP A 151 -14.11 -0.12 3.52
C ASP A 151 -13.74 -0.55 4.95
N HIS A 152 -14.76 -0.64 5.80
CA HIS A 152 -14.61 -1.01 7.20
C HIS A 152 -14.91 -2.50 7.49
N ARG A 153 -14.89 -3.36 6.49
CA ARG A 153 -15.03 -4.82 6.71
C ARG A 153 -13.80 -5.38 7.44
N ASN A 154 -13.90 -6.59 8.00
CA ASN A 154 -12.76 -7.20 8.73
C ASN A 154 -11.55 -7.45 7.84
N MET A 155 -11.81 -7.89 6.62
CA MET A 155 -10.81 -8.01 5.55
C MET A 155 -10.91 -6.75 4.69
N ILE A 156 -10.33 -5.66 5.16
CA ILE A 156 -10.38 -4.35 4.50
C ILE A 156 -10.02 -4.47 3.03
N ILE A 157 -10.86 -3.90 2.19
CA ILE A 157 -10.55 -3.65 0.77
C ILE A 157 -10.28 -2.17 0.56
N TYR A 158 -9.56 -1.86 -0.48
CA TYR A 158 -9.27 -0.49 -0.89
C TYR A 158 -9.08 -0.43 -2.40
N GLY A 159 -9.28 0.74 -2.97
CA GLY A 159 -9.12 0.92 -4.40
C GLY A 159 -8.92 2.37 -4.81
N GLN A 160 -8.47 2.51 -6.07
CA GLN A 160 -8.28 3.80 -6.70
C GLN A 160 -8.34 3.68 -8.22
N ARG A 161 -8.71 4.76 -8.89
CA ARG A 161 -8.55 4.91 -10.33
C ARG A 161 -7.10 5.25 -10.66
N THR A 162 -6.47 4.47 -11.54
CA THR A 162 -5.13 4.74 -12.05
C THR A 162 -5.13 5.83 -13.12
N GLN A 163 -3.96 6.37 -13.46
CA GLN A 163 -3.84 7.40 -14.48
C GLN A 163 -4.25 6.90 -15.87
N ASP A 164 -4.01 5.63 -16.17
CA ASP A 164 -4.37 4.97 -17.44
C ASP A 164 -5.78 4.38 -17.44
N GLY A 165 -6.61 4.75 -16.47
CA GLY A 165 -8.05 4.43 -16.45
C GLY A 165 -8.39 3.01 -15.98
N ARG A 166 -7.53 2.34 -15.22
CA ARG A 166 -7.82 1.05 -14.58
C ARG A 166 -8.38 1.26 -13.18
N LEU A 167 -9.10 0.28 -12.67
CA LEU A 167 -9.40 0.18 -11.25
C LEU A 167 -8.35 -0.72 -10.59
N ALA A 168 -7.48 -0.14 -9.79
CA ALA A 168 -6.60 -0.87 -8.89
C ALA A 168 -7.37 -1.17 -7.60
N PHE A 169 -7.49 -2.46 -7.26
CA PHE A 169 -8.32 -2.93 -6.16
C PHE A 169 -7.53 -3.92 -5.32
N GLY A 170 -7.40 -3.67 -4.05
CA GLY A 170 -6.61 -4.48 -3.14
C GLY A 170 -7.34 -4.82 -1.87
N GLY A 171 -6.77 -5.74 -1.11
CA GLY A 171 -7.32 -6.12 0.17
C GLY A 171 -6.35 -6.89 1.03
N ARG A 172 -6.67 -6.98 2.31
CA ARG A 172 -5.97 -7.85 3.25
C ARG A 172 -6.45 -9.30 3.06
N GLY A 173 -5.69 -10.24 3.63
CA GLY A 173 -6.07 -11.67 3.61
C GLY A 173 -5.01 -12.58 3.01
N ALA A 174 -3.88 -12.04 2.61
CA ALA A 174 -2.75 -12.87 2.19
C ALA A 174 -2.26 -13.73 3.36
N PRO A 175 -1.92 -15.03 3.11
CA PRO A 175 -1.45 -15.92 4.15
C PRO A 175 -0.08 -15.49 4.68
N TYR A 176 0.15 -15.66 5.98
CA TYR A 176 1.49 -15.49 6.54
C TYR A 176 2.42 -16.61 6.05
N HIS A 177 3.57 -16.23 5.52
CA HIS A 177 4.59 -17.17 5.09
C HIS A 177 5.58 -17.48 6.22
N PHE A 178 5.50 -18.68 6.76
CA PHE A 178 6.30 -19.12 7.91
C PHE A 178 7.78 -18.75 7.78
N GLY A 179 8.36 -18.21 8.86
CA GLY A 179 9.74 -17.74 8.91
C GLY A 179 9.97 -16.38 8.25
N SER A 180 8.93 -15.57 8.11
CA SER A 180 9.01 -14.21 7.52
C SER A 180 9.63 -14.22 6.12
N ARG A 181 9.28 -15.21 5.31
CA ARG A 181 9.84 -15.35 3.97
C ARG A 181 9.21 -14.36 3.02
N ILE A 182 10.06 -13.70 2.23
CA ILE A 182 9.67 -12.81 1.14
C ILE A 182 10.16 -13.44 -0.16
N ARG A 183 9.23 -13.73 -1.09
CA ARG A 183 9.50 -14.34 -2.40
C ARG A 183 8.55 -13.78 -3.44
N ARG A 184 9.02 -13.61 -4.68
CA ARG A 184 8.17 -13.21 -5.80
C ARG A 184 6.96 -14.15 -6.04
N SER A 185 7.11 -15.44 -5.74
CA SER A 185 5.99 -16.39 -5.86
C SER A 185 4.86 -16.15 -4.87
N PHE A 186 5.05 -15.27 -3.89
CA PHE A 186 4.01 -14.87 -2.93
C PHE A 186 3.24 -13.63 -3.36
N ASP A 187 3.69 -12.97 -4.43
CA ASP A 187 3.04 -11.79 -5.01
C ASP A 187 1.77 -12.15 -5.77
N THR A 188 1.60 -13.43 -6.13
CA THR A 188 0.44 -13.95 -6.87
C THR A 188 -0.11 -15.18 -6.16
N VAL A 189 -1.10 -14.99 -5.29
CA VAL A 189 -1.84 -16.08 -4.64
C VAL A 189 -3.23 -16.13 -5.27
N SER A 190 -3.48 -17.14 -6.11
CA SER A 190 -4.72 -17.24 -6.90
C SER A 190 -5.98 -17.15 -6.05
N SER A 191 -6.03 -17.85 -4.93
CA SER A 191 -7.21 -17.81 -4.04
C SER A 191 -7.52 -16.43 -3.47
N VAL A 192 -6.49 -15.58 -3.29
CA VAL A 192 -6.69 -14.19 -2.85
C VAL A 192 -7.13 -13.31 -4.02
N ALA A 193 -6.56 -13.54 -5.20
CA ALA A 193 -6.98 -12.84 -6.41
C ALA A 193 -8.45 -13.14 -6.75
N ASP A 194 -8.85 -14.40 -6.70
CA ASP A 194 -10.23 -14.84 -6.92
C ASP A 194 -11.20 -14.21 -5.90
N ALA A 195 -10.79 -14.11 -4.63
CA ALA A 195 -11.58 -13.46 -3.59
C ALA A 195 -11.70 -11.94 -3.79
N LEU A 196 -10.63 -11.28 -4.25
CA LEU A 196 -10.66 -9.86 -4.60
C LEU A 196 -11.56 -9.61 -5.80
N GLU A 197 -11.45 -10.42 -6.85
CA GLU A 197 -12.29 -10.33 -8.04
C GLU A 197 -13.77 -10.56 -7.71
N SER A 198 -14.08 -11.57 -6.89
CA SER A 198 -15.44 -11.80 -6.40
C SER A 198 -15.99 -10.60 -5.63
N THR A 199 -15.17 -10.00 -4.75
CA THR A 199 -15.55 -8.80 -3.99
C THR A 199 -15.72 -7.58 -4.90
N LEU A 200 -14.86 -7.44 -5.90
CA LEU A 200 -14.96 -6.38 -6.91
C LEU A 200 -16.30 -6.46 -7.65
N HIS A 201 -16.68 -7.65 -8.10
CA HIS A 201 -17.94 -7.89 -8.81
C HIS A 201 -19.19 -7.77 -7.91
N GLU A 202 -19.04 -8.03 -6.60
CA GLU A 202 -20.10 -7.78 -5.62
C GLU A 202 -20.36 -6.28 -5.46
N LEU A 203 -19.28 -5.48 -5.33
CA LEU A 203 -19.37 -4.04 -5.13
C LEU A 203 -19.71 -3.29 -6.43
N PHE A 204 -19.23 -3.77 -7.56
CA PHE A 204 -19.40 -3.15 -8.87
C PHE A 204 -19.89 -4.18 -9.89
N PRO A 205 -21.19 -4.49 -9.94
CA PRO A 205 -21.73 -5.47 -10.88
C PRO A 205 -21.48 -5.14 -12.35
N SER A 206 -21.27 -3.87 -12.69
CA SER A 206 -20.89 -3.41 -14.03
C SER A 206 -19.51 -3.90 -14.50
N LEU A 207 -18.68 -4.41 -13.59
CA LEU A 207 -17.33 -4.91 -13.90
C LEU A 207 -17.27 -6.43 -14.10
N ARG A 208 -18.38 -7.16 -14.08
CA ARG A 208 -18.38 -8.63 -14.18
C ARG A 208 -17.75 -9.19 -15.45
N GLU A 209 -17.78 -8.44 -16.54
CA GLU A 209 -17.19 -8.83 -17.82
C GLU A 209 -15.82 -8.16 -18.07
N THR A 210 -15.33 -7.38 -17.08
CA THR A 210 -14.05 -6.68 -17.17
C THR A 210 -12.90 -7.62 -16.82
N ALA A 211 -11.87 -7.66 -17.66
CA ALA A 211 -10.72 -8.53 -17.41
C ALA A 211 -9.82 -7.97 -16.31
N VAL A 212 -9.39 -8.83 -15.40
CA VAL A 212 -8.27 -8.56 -14.50
C VAL A 212 -6.97 -8.84 -15.24
N THR A 213 -6.14 -7.81 -15.41
CA THR A 213 -4.94 -7.89 -16.24
C THR A 213 -3.64 -7.85 -15.46
N HIS A 214 -3.68 -7.43 -14.21
CA HIS A 214 -2.50 -7.32 -13.35
C HIS A 214 -2.76 -7.86 -11.95
N HIS A 215 -1.73 -8.48 -11.42
CA HIS A 215 -1.64 -8.91 -10.03
C HIS A 215 -0.43 -8.21 -9.41
N LEU A 216 -0.62 -7.60 -8.26
CA LEU A 216 0.36 -6.79 -7.56
C LEU A 216 0.43 -7.24 -6.10
N SER A 217 1.56 -7.02 -5.45
CA SER A 217 1.67 -7.16 -4.01
C SER A 217 2.28 -5.92 -3.38
N LEU A 218 1.79 -5.60 -2.19
CA LEU A 218 2.42 -4.68 -1.26
C LEU A 218 2.79 -5.50 -0.01
N ILE A 219 3.96 -5.25 0.53
CA ILE A 219 4.38 -5.87 1.79
C ILE A 219 4.28 -4.79 2.85
N HIS A 220 3.43 -5.02 3.84
CA HIS A 220 3.28 -4.14 5.00
C HIS A 220 3.99 -4.74 6.22
N ILE A 221 4.42 -3.87 7.10
CA ILE A 221 5.07 -4.23 8.37
C ILE A 221 4.12 -3.98 9.51
#